data_583d27c1de334430663e3eed0b623645
#
_entry.id   583d27c1de334430663e3eed0b623645
#
_cell.length_a   1.000
_cell.length_b   1.000
_cell.length_c   1.000
_cell.angle_alpha   90.00
_cell.angle_beta   90.00
_cell.angle_gamma   90.00
#
_symmetry.space_group_name_H-M   'P 1'
#
loop_
_entity.id
_entity.type
_entity.pdbx_description
1 polymer ?
#
loop_
_entity_poly.entity_id
_entity_poly.type
_entity_poly.pdbx_seq_one_letter_code
_entity_poly.pdbx_strand_id
1 'polypeptide(L)'
;IQAALLLNQVKKIDKFKVNRLYNYNLICKIFKKDKFLENHLIFIASQKNAEVSWFNFPIILKKFKNRKRDIVCEKLNELGVETRPIISGDFSKQKVIQDDFMDLSKLRFSNATKINNSGFMLGISSNKLEKKIVIRLANDIKKVINAVK
;
A
#
# COMPACT_ATOMS: atom_id res chain seq x y z
N ILE A 1 -33.28 5.89 2.51
CA ILE A 1 -32.56 5.27 3.63
C ILE A 1 -31.05 5.45 3.47
N GLN A 2 -30.46 5.09 2.32
CA GLN A 2 -29.00 5.21 2.08
C GLN A 2 -28.49 6.65 2.24
N ALA A 3 -29.18 7.65 1.69
CA ALA A 3 -28.79 9.06 1.83
C ALA A 3 -28.80 9.52 3.29
N ALA A 4 -29.76 9.08 4.09
CA ALA A 4 -29.85 9.42 5.51
C ALA A 4 -28.67 8.84 6.32
N LEU A 5 -28.20 7.63 5.99
CA LEU A 5 -27.01 7.03 6.60
C LEU A 5 -25.73 7.78 6.19
N LEU A 6 -25.66 8.24 4.94
CA LEU A 6 -24.52 9.00 4.42
C LEU A 6 -24.36 10.36 5.11
N LEU A 7 -25.43 11.05 5.50
CA LEU A 7 -25.35 12.34 6.21
C LEU A 7 -24.48 12.26 7.48
N ASN A 8 -24.56 11.17 8.22
CA ASN A 8 -23.73 10.97 9.40
C ASN A 8 -22.25 10.66 9.06
N GLN A 9 -21.97 10.15 7.87
CA GLN A 9 -20.60 9.91 7.42
C GLN A 9 -19.96 11.21 6.91
N VAL A 10 -20.71 12.04 6.19
CA VAL A 10 -20.24 13.34 5.71
C VAL A 10 -19.72 14.20 6.86
N LYS A 11 -20.42 14.24 8.00
CA LYS A 11 -20.00 14.97 9.22
C LYS A 11 -18.64 14.51 9.79
N LYS A 12 -18.16 13.32 9.39
CA LYS A 12 -16.90 12.73 9.90
C LYS A 12 -15.72 12.88 8.93
N ILE A 13 -15.95 13.38 7.71
CA ILE A 13 -14.95 13.39 6.63
C ILE A 13 -13.67 14.11 7.07
N ASP A 14 -13.78 15.31 7.64
CA ASP A 14 -12.61 16.10 8.06
C ASP A 14 -11.79 15.37 9.12
N LYS A 15 -12.48 14.78 10.11
CA LYS A 15 -11.83 13.97 11.14
C LYS A 15 -11.10 12.77 10.54
N PHE A 16 -11.71 12.07 9.59
CA PHE A 16 -11.10 10.91 8.92
C PHE A 16 -9.87 11.34 8.12
N LYS A 17 -9.96 12.45 7.37
CA LYS A 17 -8.85 13.01 6.61
C LYS A 17 -7.66 13.34 7.51
N VAL A 18 -7.88 14.08 8.59
CA VAL A 18 -6.82 14.44 9.55
C VAL A 18 -6.20 13.20 10.18
N ASN A 19 -7.00 12.23 10.62
CA ASN A 19 -6.50 11.01 11.25
C ASN A 19 -5.69 10.15 10.26
N ARG A 20 -6.17 9.99 9.03
CA ARG A 20 -5.45 9.23 7.99
C ARG A 20 -4.12 9.87 7.63
N LEU A 21 -4.08 11.18 7.50
CA LEU A 21 -2.85 11.92 7.25
C LEU A 21 -1.85 11.76 8.41
N TYR A 22 -2.33 11.87 9.65
CA TYR A 22 -1.52 11.61 10.84
C TYR A 22 -0.94 10.19 10.82
N ASN A 23 -1.77 9.18 10.56
CA ASN A 23 -1.36 7.77 10.54
C ASN A 23 -0.33 7.51 9.42
N TYR A 24 -0.57 8.05 8.23
CA TYR A 24 0.36 7.96 7.11
C TYR A 24 1.73 8.54 7.48
N ASN A 25 1.74 9.75 8.04
CA ASN A 25 2.97 10.42 8.44
C ASN A 25 3.69 9.67 9.57
N LEU A 26 2.95 9.10 10.51
CA LEU A 26 3.51 8.28 11.59
C LEU A 26 4.18 7.02 11.05
N ILE A 27 3.53 6.31 10.11
CA ILE A 27 4.11 5.13 9.45
C ILE A 27 5.38 5.54 8.69
N CYS A 28 5.32 6.58 7.87
CA CYS A 28 6.47 7.08 7.13
C CYS A 28 7.64 7.44 8.06
N LYS A 29 7.36 8.13 9.17
CA LYS A 29 8.38 8.54 10.14
C LYS A 29 9.09 7.35 10.79
N ILE A 30 8.34 6.32 11.16
CA ILE A 30 8.89 5.11 11.80
C ILE A 30 9.66 4.28 10.78
N PHE A 31 9.09 4.04 9.60
CA PHE A 31 9.70 3.20 8.57
C PHE A 31 10.98 3.81 7.98
N LYS A 32 11.02 5.14 7.76
CA LYS A 32 12.23 5.83 7.27
C LYS A 32 13.37 5.86 8.28
N LYS A 33 13.06 5.77 9.59
CA LYS A 33 14.11 5.69 10.63
C LYS A 33 14.72 4.31 10.74
N ASP A 34 14.07 3.28 10.24
CA ASP A 34 14.55 1.90 10.25
C ASP A 34 15.33 1.61 8.96
N LYS A 35 16.66 1.57 9.05
CA LYS A 35 17.55 1.32 7.90
C LYS A 35 17.21 0.03 7.14
N PHE A 36 16.72 -1.00 7.85
CA PHE A 36 16.33 -2.25 7.19
C PHE A 36 15.12 -2.02 6.28
N LEU A 37 14.06 -1.38 6.79
CA LEU A 37 12.86 -1.10 6.02
C LEU A 37 13.16 -0.13 4.86
N GLU A 38 13.94 0.91 5.11
CA GLU A 38 14.36 1.86 4.07
C GLU A 38 15.12 1.17 2.93
N ASN A 39 15.97 0.20 3.24
CA ASN A 39 16.73 -0.57 2.24
C ASN A 39 15.89 -1.58 1.46
N HIS A 40 14.78 -2.05 2.01
CA HIS A 40 13.95 -3.11 1.40
C HIS A 40 12.64 -2.62 0.80
N LEU A 41 12.17 -1.43 1.17
CA LEU A 41 10.88 -0.91 0.78
C LEU A 41 10.99 0.43 0.05
N ILE A 42 10.07 0.69 -0.88
CA ILE A 42 9.81 2.00 -1.45
C ILE A 42 8.43 2.43 -0.96
N PHE A 43 8.34 3.64 -0.42
CA PHE A 43 7.09 4.28 -0.02
C PHE A 43 6.78 5.41 -0.97
N ILE A 44 5.52 5.60 -1.30
CA ILE A 44 5.07 6.68 -2.17
C ILE A 44 4.95 7.95 -1.30
N ALA A 45 5.57 9.03 -1.75
CA ALA A 45 5.40 10.34 -1.12
C ALA A 45 4.23 11.09 -1.76
N SER A 46 3.58 11.96 -0.98
CA SER A 46 2.62 12.92 -1.53
C SER A 46 3.31 13.86 -2.52
N GLN A 47 2.63 14.19 -3.61
CA GLN A 47 3.10 15.23 -4.50
C GLN A 47 3.03 16.59 -3.80
N LYS A 48 3.96 17.49 -4.12
CA LYS A 48 3.87 18.90 -3.73
C LYS A 48 2.54 19.47 -4.22
N ASN A 49 1.86 20.20 -3.36
CA ASN A 49 0.56 20.84 -3.64
C ASN A 49 -0.64 19.88 -3.80
N ALA A 50 -0.49 18.61 -3.39
CA ALA A 50 -1.61 17.67 -3.33
C ALA A 50 -2.03 17.42 -1.88
N GLU A 51 -3.30 17.63 -1.58
CA GLU A 51 -3.90 17.28 -0.30
C GLU A 51 -4.52 15.88 -0.39
N VAL A 52 -3.85 14.88 0.18
CA VAL A 52 -4.22 13.48 0.02
C VAL A 52 -4.88 12.93 1.27
N SER A 53 -6.08 12.36 1.12
CA SER A 53 -6.73 11.55 2.17
C SER A 53 -6.33 10.09 1.99
N TRP A 54 -5.23 9.69 2.60
CA TRP A 54 -4.67 8.34 2.48
C TRP A 54 -5.61 7.29 3.08
N PHE A 55 -6.20 6.42 2.28
CA PHE A 55 -6.94 5.26 2.78
C PHE A 55 -6.11 3.98 2.77
N ASN A 56 -5.02 3.97 2.01
CA ASN A 56 -4.03 2.90 1.95
C ASN A 56 -2.61 3.44 2.04
N PHE A 57 -1.69 2.59 2.51
CA PHE A 57 -0.26 2.81 2.52
C PHE A 57 0.40 1.89 1.49
N PRO A 58 0.70 2.38 0.28
CA PRO A 58 1.31 1.58 -0.76
C PRO A 58 2.79 1.34 -0.48
N ILE A 59 3.22 0.09 -0.67
CA ILE A 59 4.58 -0.38 -0.47
C ILE A 59 5.02 -1.13 -1.72
N ILE A 60 6.26 -0.90 -2.16
CA ILE A 60 6.91 -1.68 -3.21
C ILE A 60 8.16 -2.33 -2.62
N LEU A 61 8.27 -3.64 -2.74
CA LEU A 61 9.44 -4.39 -2.32
C LEU A 61 10.62 -4.12 -3.25
N LYS A 62 11.78 -3.76 -2.68
CA LYS A 62 13.05 -3.68 -3.41
C LYS A 62 13.69 -5.06 -3.46
N LYS A 63 14.38 -5.38 -4.56
CA LYS A 63 15.27 -6.57 -4.67
C LYS A 63 14.57 -7.94 -4.50
N PHE A 64 13.27 -8.02 -4.64
CA PHE A 64 12.56 -9.28 -4.65
C PHE A 64 12.29 -9.71 -6.09
N LYS A 65 12.75 -10.93 -6.46
CA LYS A 65 12.48 -11.55 -7.76
C LYS A 65 11.26 -12.47 -7.61
N ASN A 66 10.45 -12.56 -8.67
CA ASN A 66 9.36 -13.51 -8.89
C ASN A 66 8.52 -13.94 -7.67
N ARG A 67 7.22 -13.66 -7.68
CA ARG A 67 6.19 -14.15 -6.73
C ARG A 67 6.48 -14.00 -5.22
N LYS A 68 7.65 -13.55 -4.82
CA LYS A 68 7.99 -13.34 -3.39
C LYS A 68 7.08 -12.32 -2.71
N ARG A 69 6.51 -11.37 -3.48
CA ARG A 69 5.49 -10.45 -2.96
C ARG A 69 4.28 -11.19 -2.40
N ASP A 70 3.80 -12.22 -3.10
CA ASP A 70 2.62 -12.98 -2.68
C ASP A 70 2.91 -13.75 -1.39
N ILE A 71 4.08 -14.36 -1.27
CA ILE A 71 4.53 -15.03 -0.02
C ILE A 71 4.66 -14.01 1.13
N VAL A 72 5.18 -12.80 0.87
CA VAL A 72 5.25 -11.75 1.89
C VAL A 72 3.85 -11.35 2.35
N CYS A 73 2.91 -11.15 1.42
CA CYS A 73 1.53 -10.81 1.72
C CYS A 73 0.83 -11.91 2.52
N GLU A 74 0.98 -13.18 2.13
CA GLU A 74 0.43 -14.34 2.83
C GLU A 74 0.91 -14.38 4.29
N LYS A 75 2.23 -14.31 4.49
CA LYS A 75 2.81 -14.32 5.85
C LYS A 75 2.41 -13.09 6.69
N LEU A 76 2.22 -11.91 6.08
CA LEU A 76 1.70 -10.75 6.80
C LEU A 76 0.24 -10.97 7.20
N ASN A 77 -0.58 -11.55 6.32
CA ASN A 77 -1.97 -11.86 6.62
C ASN A 77 -2.08 -12.89 7.75
N GLU A 78 -1.21 -13.92 7.80
CA GLU A 78 -1.10 -14.87 8.92
C GLU A 78 -0.81 -14.17 10.27
N LEU A 79 -0.06 -13.07 10.25
CA LEU A 79 0.21 -12.25 11.45
C LEU A 79 -0.91 -11.25 11.76
N GLY A 80 -2.03 -11.29 11.02
CA GLY A 80 -3.17 -10.38 11.17
C GLY A 80 -2.97 -9.01 10.53
N VAL A 81 -1.97 -8.85 9.65
CA VAL A 81 -1.73 -7.63 8.90
C VAL A 81 -2.36 -7.79 7.52
N GLU A 82 -3.58 -7.28 7.34
CA GLU A 82 -4.30 -7.34 6.07
C GLU A 82 -3.52 -6.61 4.97
N THR A 83 -3.27 -7.31 3.87
CA THR A 83 -2.62 -6.78 2.68
C THR A 83 -3.54 -6.86 1.47
N ARG A 84 -3.38 -5.92 0.54
CA ARG A 84 -4.12 -5.90 -0.73
C ARG A 84 -3.18 -5.57 -1.89
N PRO A 85 -3.43 -6.07 -3.10
CA PRO A 85 -2.68 -5.64 -4.28
C PRO A 85 -2.90 -4.14 -4.53
N ILE A 86 -1.93 -3.47 -5.14
CA ILE A 86 -2.14 -2.11 -5.65
C ILE A 86 -3.11 -2.20 -6.82
N ILE A 87 -4.19 -1.46 -6.75
CA ILE A 87 -5.35 -1.51 -7.65
C ILE A 87 -4.91 -1.63 -9.11
N SER A 88 -5.49 -2.59 -9.82
CA SER A 88 -5.27 -2.90 -11.24
C SER A 88 -3.84 -3.30 -11.63
N GLY A 89 -2.84 -3.02 -10.82
CA GLY A 89 -1.45 -3.37 -11.11
C GLY A 89 -0.99 -2.88 -12.49
N ASP A 90 -0.52 -3.82 -13.32
CA ASP A 90 -0.17 -3.58 -14.73
C ASP A 90 -1.41 -3.81 -15.61
N PHE A 91 -2.15 -2.74 -15.88
CA PHE A 91 -3.40 -2.81 -16.64
C PHE A 91 -3.20 -3.32 -18.06
N SER A 92 -2.02 -3.11 -18.65
CA SER A 92 -1.68 -3.62 -19.98
C SER A 92 -1.69 -5.16 -20.08
N LYS A 93 -1.63 -5.84 -18.93
CA LYS A 93 -1.69 -7.32 -18.84
C LYS A 93 -3.09 -7.87 -18.59
N GLN A 94 -4.09 -7.01 -18.46
CA GLN A 94 -5.46 -7.46 -18.34
C GLN A 94 -5.95 -8.01 -19.67
N LYS A 95 -6.58 -9.19 -19.62
CA LYS A 95 -7.02 -9.91 -20.83
C LYS A 95 -7.92 -9.04 -21.71
N VAL A 96 -8.85 -8.33 -21.13
CA VAL A 96 -9.77 -7.44 -21.86
C VAL A 96 -9.02 -6.36 -22.68
N ILE A 97 -7.88 -5.88 -22.20
CA ILE A 97 -7.11 -4.87 -22.93
C ILE A 97 -6.34 -5.52 -24.09
N GLN A 98 -5.82 -6.71 -23.89
CA GLN A 98 -5.06 -7.43 -24.91
C GLN A 98 -5.98 -7.94 -26.04
N ASP A 99 -7.18 -8.40 -25.69
CA ASP A 99 -8.10 -9.02 -26.65
C ASP A 99 -8.97 -7.99 -27.40
N ASP A 100 -9.41 -6.89 -26.72
CA ASP A 100 -10.51 -6.07 -27.24
C ASP A 100 -10.15 -4.61 -27.53
N PHE A 101 -9.03 -4.06 -27.00
CA PHE A 101 -8.83 -2.62 -27.06
C PHE A 101 -7.59 -2.14 -27.82
N MET A 102 -6.44 -2.75 -27.60
CA MET A 102 -5.18 -2.24 -28.19
C MET A 102 -4.12 -3.32 -28.29
N ASP A 103 -3.42 -3.36 -29.41
CA ASP A 103 -2.14 -4.10 -29.50
C ASP A 103 -1.05 -3.35 -28.72
N LEU A 104 -0.87 -3.76 -27.45
CA LEU A 104 0.16 -3.23 -26.57
C LEU A 104 1.47 -4.03 -26.61
N SER A 105 1.59 -4.98 -27.53
CA SER A 105 2.75 -5.91 -27.61
C SER A 105 4.09 -5.19 -27.77
N LYS A 106 4.08 -4.01 -28.40
CA LYS A 106 5.27 -3.15 -28.63
C LYS A 106 5.56 -2.18 -27.49
N LEU A 107 4.65 -2.01 -26.54
CA LEU A 107 4.79 -1.06 -25.45
C LEU A 107 5.31 -1.77 -24.18
N ARG A 108 6.20 -1.09 -23.47
CA ARG A 108 6.76 -1.58 -22.20
C ARG A 108 6.44 -0.59 -21.08
N PHE A 109 5.67 -1.06 -20.11
CA PHE A 109 5.28 -0.28 -18.93
C PHE A 109 6.07 -0.76 -17.71
N SER A 110 7.39 -0.50 -17.70
CA SER A 110 8.30 -1.03 -16.67
C SER A 110 7.89 -0.69 -15.24
N ASN A 111 7.40 0.53 -15.00
CA ASN A 111 6.93 0.95 -13.67
C ASN A 111 5.62 0.25 -13.28
N ALA A 112 4.66 0.11 -14.19
CA ALA A 112 3.42 -0.61 -13.95
C ALA A 112 3.72 -2.09 -13.65
N THR A 113 4.58 -2.72 -14.44
CA THR A 113 5.04 -4.10 -14.21
C THR A 113 5.73 -4.25 -12.84
N LYS A 114 6.59 -3.30 -12.45
CA LYS A 114 7.24 -3.30 -11.14
C LYS A 114 6.23 -3.20 -10.00
N ILE A 115 5.26 -2.30 -10.12
CA ILE A 115 4.17 -2.15 -9.13
C ILE A 115 3.35 -3.45 -9.04
N ASN A 116 2.98 -4.02 -10.17
CA ASN A 116 2.21 -5.27 -10.24
C ASN A 116 2.93 -6.44 -9.56
N ASN A 117 4.23 -6.58 -9.79
CA ASN A 117 5.00 -7.73 -9.33
C ASN A 117 5.52 -7.59 -7.88
N SER A 118 5.71 -6.36 -7.40
CA SER A 118 6.39 -6.09 -6.12
C SER A 118 5.60 -5.17 -5.20
N GLY A 119 4.43 -4.68 -5.63
CA GLY A 119 3.62 -3.74 -4.88
C GLY A 119 2.48 -4.40 -4.11
N PHE A 120 2.22 -3.92 -2.91
CA PHE A 120 1.04 -4.22 -2.11
C PHE A 120 0.64 -3.01 -1.27
N MET A 121 -0.54 -3.04 -0.68
CA MET A 121 -1.06 -1.94 0.16
C MET A 121 -1.44 -2.46 1.53
N LEU A 122 -1.24 -1.61 2.54
CA LEU A 122 -1.80 -1.75 3.88
C LEU A 122 -2.95 -0.75 4.06
N GLY A 123 -4.02 -1.13 4.71
CA GLY A 123 -5.11 -0.23 5.05
C GLY A 123 -4.69 0.84 6.05
N ILE A 124 -5.16 2.08 5.88
CA ILE A 124 -4.98 3.15 6.86
C ILE A 124 -6.30 3.40 7.59
N SER A 125 -6.26 3.21 8.91
CA SER A 125 -7.41 3.44 9.79
C SER A 125 -7.89 4.90 9.74
N SER A 126 -9.21 5.10 9.81
CA SER A 126 -9.82 6.42 10.05
C SER A 126 -9.71 6.88 11.50
N ASN A 127 -9.29 6.00 12.43
CA ASN A 127 -8.97 6.34 13.81
C ASN A 127 -7.47 6.52 13.97
N LYS A 128 -7.04 7.38 14.90
CA LYS A 128 -5.62 7.57 15.20
C LYS A 128 -4.98 6.27 15.66
N LEU A 129 -3.86 5.91 15.04
CA LEU A 129 -3.04 4.78 15.45
C LEU A 129 -2.09 5.19 16.58
N GLU A 130 -1.94 4.29 17.54
CA GLU A 130 -0.90 4.42 18.56
C GLU A 130 0.47 4.06 17.97
N LYS A 131 1.51 4.76 18.42
CA LYS A 131 2.89 4.52 17.98
C LYS A 131 3.32 3.06 18.17
N LYS A 132 2.87 2.40 19.25
CA LYS A 132 3.21 0.99 19.53
C LYS A 132 2.72 0.04 18.45
N ILE A 133 1.53 0.31 17.86
CA ILE A 133 0.95 -0.49 16.76
C ILE A 133 1.83 -0.38 15.51
N VAL A 134 2.27 0.83 15.18
CA VAL A 134 3.12 1.05 13.99
C VAL A 134 4.51 0.44 14.18
N ILE A 135 5.06 0.47 15.39
CA ILE A 135 6.33 -0.21 15.72
C ILE A 135 6.18 -1.73 15.58
N ARG A 136 5.08 -2.31 16.07
CA ARG A 136 4.79 -3.74 15.89
C ARG A 136 4.69 -4.08 14.40
N LEU A 137 3.94 -3.33 13.62
CA LEU A 137 3.82 -3.48 12.17
C LEU A 137 5.20 -3.47 11.49
N ALA A 138 6.08 -2.53 11.87
CA ALA A 138 7.43 -2.46 11.33
C ALA A 138 8.24 -3.73 11.64
N ASN A 139 8.11 -4.28 12.85
CA ASN A 139 8.79 -5.50 13.25
C ASN A 139 8.22 -6.74 12.54
N ASP A 140 6.92 -6.84 12.38
CA ASP A 140 6.27 -7.93 11.65
C ASP A 140 6.72 -7.94 10.17
N ILE A 141 6.76 -6.79 9.52
CA ILE A 141 7.27 -6.65 8.15
C ILE A 141 8.74 -7.08 8.08
N LYS A 142 9.59 -6.65 9.00
CA LYS A 142 11.01 -7.08 9.03
C LYS A 142 11.15 -8.58 9.19
N LYS A 143 10.40 -9.17 10.12
CA LYS A 143 10.39 -10.63 10.36
C LYS A 143 10.02 -11.39 9.09
N VAL A 144 8.95 -10.97 8.42
CA VAL A 144 8.48 -11.62 7.19
C VAL A 144 9.49 -11.45 6.05
N ILE A 145 10.02 -10.24 5.83
CA ILE A 145 11.02 -10.00 4.79
C ILE A 145 12.26 -10.85 5.01
N ASN A 146 12.75 -11.00 6.25
CA ASN A 146 13.90 -11.85 6.54
C ASN A 146 13.61 -13.34 6.30
N ALA A 147 12.38 -13.80 6.56
CA ALA A 147 12.00 -15.18 6.33
C ALA A 147 11.79 -15.56 4.86
N VAL A 148 11.63 -14.56 3.95
CA VAL A 148 11.35 -14.77 2.52
C VAL A 148 12.57 -14.49 1.63
N LYS A 149 13.65 -13.94 2.17
CA LYS A 149 14.92 -13.76 1.45
C LYS A 149 15.51 -15.09 1.02
#